data_56af8987f1429f712a86dc9930514c91
#
_entry.id   56af8987f1429f712a86dc9930514c91
#
_cell.length_a   1.000
_cell.length_b   1.000
_cell.length_c   1.000
_cell.angle_alpha   90.00
_cell.angle_beta   90.00
_cell.angle_gamma   90.00
#
_symmetry.space_group_name_H-M   'P 1'
#
loop_
_entity.id
_entity.type
_entity.pdbx_description
1 polymer ?
#
loop_
_entity_poly.entity_id
_entity_poly.type
_entity_poly.pdbx_seq_one_letter_code
_entity_poly.pdbx_strand_id
1 'polypeptide(L)'
;MQNQKRSTLEANRFTITAALPYTNGPVHIGHLAGVYVPADIYARYLRLNDKDVAFVCGSDEHGVPITLKAKKEGITPQEVVDKYHAIIKQSFADFGISFDNYSRTSAKVHHDTASDFFKNLYDHGKFIEETSAQLYDEVANQFLADRFVIGTCPK
;
A
#
# COMPACT_ATOMS: atom_id res chain seq x y z
N MET A 1 -9.96 15.50 -47.38
CA MET A 1 -9.36 14.75 -46.25
C MET A 1 -8.78 15.77 -45.27
N GLN A 2 -9.54 16.15 -44.26
CA GLN A 2 -9.08 17.08 -43.21
C GLN A 2 -8.33 16.28 -42.16
N ASN A 3 -7.02 16.53 -42.10
CA ASN A 3 -6.14 15.98 -41.08
C ASN A 3 -6.45 16.68 -39.75
N GLN A 4 -7.30 16.09 -38.89
CA GLN A 4 -7.50 16.55 -37.52
C GLN A 4 -6.18 16.34 -36.77
N LYS A 5 -5.38 17.41 -36.64
CA LYS A 5 -4.31 17.47 -35.65
C LYS A 5 -4.96 17.28 -34.27
N ARG A 6 -4.83 16.07 -33.68
CA ARG A 6 -5.03 15.89 -32.23
C ARG A 6 -4.04 16.85 -31.58
N SER A 7 -4.53 17.94 -31.01
CA SER A 7 -3.75 18.71 -30.05
C SER A 7 -3.46 17.79 -28.89
N THR A 8 -2.22 17.36 -28.77
CA THR A 8 -1.72 16.78 -27.53
C THR A 8 -1.73 17.92 -26.52
N LEU A 9 -2.86 18.05 -25.79
CA LEU A 9 -2.88 18.82 -24.56
C LEU A 9 -1.85 18.15 -23.67
N GLU A 10 -0.68 18.76 -23.51
CA GLU A 10 0.29 18.28 -22.52
C GLU A 10 -0.44 18.18 -21.19
N ALA A 11 -0.44 17.00 -20.62
CA ALA A 11 -1.06 16.80 -19.32
C ALA A 11 -0.39 17.74 -18.32
N ASN A 12 -1.15 18.64 -17.72
CA ASN A 12 -0.63 19.61 -16.75
C ASN A 12 -0.84 19.11 -15.31
N ARG A 13 -1.59 18.00 -15.13
CA ARG A 13 -1.92 17.40 -13.85
C ARG A 13 -1.35 15.98 -13.78
N PHE A 14 -0.66 15.69 -12.68
CA PHE A 14 -0.01 14.42 -12.43
C PHE A 14 -0.39 13.88 -11.06
N THR A 15 -0.76 12.62 -10.99
CA THR A 15 -0.85 11.89 -9.73
C THR A 15 0.32 10.92 -9.67
N ILE A 16 1.15 11.07 -8.64
CA ILE A 16 2.27 10.18 -8.36
C ILE A 16 1.92 9.37 -7.13
N THR A 17 2.06 8.07 -7.25
CA THR A 17 1.90 7.13 -6.14
C THR A 17 3.21 6.41 -5.89
N ALA A 18 3.48 6.07 -4.64
CA ALA A 18 4.57 5.18 -4.26
C ALA A 18 4.00 3.90 -3.65
N ALA A 19 4.73 2.80 -3.74
CA ALA A 19 4.33 1.54 -3.11
C ALA A 19 4.13 1.75 -1.61
N LEU A 20 3.04 1.21 -1.06
CA LEU A 20 2.73 1.36 0.36
C LEU A 20 3.70 0.53 1.19
N PRO A 21 4.42 1.13 2.16
CA PRO A 21 5.27 0.37 3.06
C PRO A 21 4.42 -0.44 4.03
N TYR A 22 4.87 -1.68 4.27
CA TYR A 22 4.19 -2.60 5.18
C TYR A 22 4.52 -2.26 6.63
N THR A 23 3.50 -2.15 7.50
CA THR A 23 3.65 -1.69 8.90
C THR A 23 4.04 -2.80 9.87
N ASN A 24 5.00 -3.64 9.50
CA ASN A 24 5.56 -4.67 10.38
C ASN A 24 6.99 -4.34 10.87
N GLY A 25 7.50 -3.18 10.52
CA GLY A 25 8.84 -2.70 10.87
C GLY A 25 9.13 -1.30 10.33
N PRO A 26 10.28 -0.69 10.70
CA PRO A 26 10.70 0.59 10.15
C PRO A 26 11.12 0.46 8.69
N VAL A 27 11.09 1.55 7.94
CA VAL A 27 11.72 1.63 6.62
C VAL A 27 13.24 1.59 6.75
N HIS A 28 13.91 1.08 5.74
CA HIS A 28 15.37 1.04 5.65
C HIS A 28 15.84 1.64 4.32
N ILE A 29 17.15 1.78 4.18
CA ILE A 29 17.77 2.43 3.01
C ILE A 29 17.30 1.85 1.66
N GLY A 30 17.03 0.54 1.58
CA GLY A 30 16.54 -0.09 0.37
C GLY A 30 15.13 0.41 -0.01
N HIS A 31 14.25 0.65 0.96
CA HIS A 31 12.96 1.25 0.72
C HIS A 31 13.10 2.71 0.21
N LEU A 32 13.96 3.48 0.88
CA LEU A 32 14.16 4.89 0.56
C LEU A 32 14.77 5.05 -0.83
N ALA A 33 15.90 4.38 -1.10
CA ALA A 33 16.62 4.49 -2.36
C ALA A 33 15.88 3.85 -3.55
N GLY A 34 15.12 2.76 -3.30
CA GLY A 34 14.45 2.02 -4.37
C GLY A 34 13.11 2.62 -4.79
N VAL A 35 12.41 3.33 -3.89
CA VAL A 35 11.04 3.77 -4.14
C VAL A 35 10.81 5.24 -3.82
N TYR A 36 10.99 5.64 -2.54
CA TYR A 36 10.45 6.92 -2.07
C TYR A 36 11.27 8.13 -2.50
N VAL A 37 12.59 8.03 -2.46
CA VAL A 37 13.49 9.10 -2.94
C VAL A 37 13.35 9.31 -4.46
N PRO A 38 13.39 8.28 -5.32
CA PRO A 38 13.15 8.45 -6.75
C PRO A 38 11.79 9.07 -7.08
N ALA A 39 10.72 8.65 -6.38
CA ALA A 39 9.39 9.20 -6.57
C ALA A 39 9.33 10.68 -6.15
N ASP A 40 9.96 11.04 -5.03
CA ASP A 40 10.03 12.43 -4.56
C ASP A 40 10.83 13.33 -5.51
N ILE A 41 11.95 12.83 -6.04
CA ILE A 41 12.75 13.55 -7.05
C ILE A 41 11.88 13.86 -8.27
N TYR A 42 11.11 12.87 -8.75
CA TYR A 42 10.23 13.06 -9.90
C TYR A 42 9.09 14.05 -9.60
N ALA A 43 8.48 13.95 -8.41
CA ALA A 43 7.45 14.90 -7.99
C ALA A 43 7.98 16.34 -7.93
N ARG A 44 9.17 16.53 -7.36
CA ARG A 44 9.83 17.85 -7.33
C ARG A 44 10.20 18.36 -8.71
N TYR A 45 10.72 17.50 -9.59
CA TYR A 45 11.01 17.86 -10.97
C TYR A 45 9.78 18.39 -11.70
N LEU A 46 8.64 17.72 -11.56
CA LEU A 46 7.39 18.16 -12.19
C LEU A 46 6.91 19.49 -11.60
N ARG A 47 6.97 19.67 -10.29
CA ARG A 47 6.59 20.93 -9.62
C ARG A 47 7.49 22.09 -10.04
N LEU A 48 8.79 21.86 -10.22
CA LEU A 48 9.73 22.85 -10.75
C LEU A 48 9.46 23.24 -12.22
N ASN A 49 8.72 22.42 -12.96
CA ASN A 49 8.24 22.70 -14.32
C ASN A 49 6.78 23.17 -14.34
N ASP A 50 6.31 23.76 -13.23
CA ASP A 50 4.97 24.34 -13.09
C ASP A 50 3.83 23.36 -13.39
N LYS A 51 4.04 22.07 -13.12
CA LYS A 51 2.99 21.05 -13.24
C LYS A 51 2.20 20.93 -11.93
N ASP A 52 0.88 20.70 -12.06
CA ASP A 52 -0.02 20.41 -10.94
C ASP A 52 0.20 18.94 -10.52
N VAL A 53 0.79 18.73 -9.34
CA VAL A 53 1.22 17.40 -8.87
C VAL A 53 0.57 17.04 -7.55
N ALA A 54 -0.12 15.92 -7.52
CA ALA A 54 -0.53 15.23 -6.29
C ALA A 54 0.40 14.03 -6.05
N PHE A 55 1.24 14.09 -5.01
CA PHE A 55 2.12 12.99 -4.61
C PHE A 55 1.60 12.35 -3.33
N VAL A 56 1.09 11.12 -3.46
CA VAL A 56 0.37 10.44 -2.38
C VAL A 56 0.95 9.06 -2.09
N CYS A 57 0.90 8.66 -0.82
CA CYS A 57 1.27 7.35 -0.34
C CYS A 57 0.47 7.01 0.92
N GLY A 58 0.74 5.87 1.53
CA GLY A 58 0.13 5.44 2.78
C GLY A 58 0.77 4.17 3.29
N SER A 59 0.46 3.79 4.52
CA SER A 59 0.88 2.53 5.12
C SER A 59 -0.03 1.38 4.71
N ASP A 60 0.57 0.23 4.37
CA ASP A 60 -0.14 -1.04 4.24
C ASP A 60 -0.23 -1.71 5.62
N GLU A 61 -1.46 -1.87 6.12
CA GLU A 61 -1.73 -2.22 7.52
C GLU A 61 -2.53 -3.50 7.71
N HIS A 62 -2.68 -4.31 6.67
CA HIS A 62 -3.44 -5.55 6.73
C HIS A 62 -2.57 -6.77 6.38
N GLY A 63 -2.90 -7.93 6.97
CA GLY A 63 -2.34 -9.22 6.61
C GLY A 63 -1.55 -9.92 7.71
N VAL A 64 -1.20 -11.16 7.39
CA VAL A 64 -0.61 -12.16 8.31
C VAL A 64 0.68 -11.69 9.03
N PRO A 65 1.65 -11.03 8.39
CA PRO A 65 2.86 -10.61 9.09
C PRO A 65 2.62 -9.66 10.26
N ILE A 66 1.58 -8.83 10.18
CA ILE A 66 1.19 -7.92 11.28
C ILE A 66 0.63 -8.74 12.45
N THR A 67 -0.23 -9.71 12.16
CA THR A 67 -0.78 -10.62 13.18
C THR A 67 0.33 -11.42 13.87
N LEU A 68 1.29 -11.95 13.12
CA LEU A 68 2.45 -12.65 13.67
C LEU A 68 3.32 -11.74 14.55
N LYS A 69 3.54 -10.51 14.09
CA LYS A 69 4.29 -9.50 14.84
C LYS A 69 3.57 -9.17 16.15
N ALA A 70 2.27 -8.95 16.11
CA ALA A 70 1.43 -8.69 17.28
C ALA A 70 1.50 -9.82 18.31
N LYS A 71 1.36 -11.08 17.87
CA LYS A 71 1.52 -12.25 18.73
C LYS A 71 2.91 -12.32 19.38
N LYS A 72 3.96 -12.04 18.60
CA LYS A 72 5.35 -12.05 19.09
C LYS A 72 5.62 -10.95 20.11
N GLU A 73 5.05 -9.76 19.94
CA GLU A 73 5.23 -8.62 20.82
C GLU A 73 4.22 -8.62 22.02
N GLY A 74 3.21 -9.50 22.00
CA GLY A 74 2.18 -9.57 23.04
C GLY A 74 1.22 -8.37 23.04
N ILE A 75 1.01 -7.75 21.89
CA ILE A 75 0.15 -6.59 21.69
C ILE A 75 -0.88 -6.87 20.58
N THR A 76 -1.83 -5.96 20.40
CA THR A 76 -2.84 -6.08 19.35
C THR A 76 -2.28 -5.74 17.96
N PRO A 77 -2.85 -6.27 16.85
CA PRO A 77 -2.49 -5.85 15.51
C PRO A 77 -2.63 -4.34 15.29
N GLN A 78 -3.63 -3.69 15.91
CA GLN A 78 -3.82 -2.26 15.81
C GLN A 78 -2.67 -1.48 16.46
N GLU A 79 -2.20 -1.89 17.63
CA GLU A 79 -1.04 -1.27 18.29
C GLU A 79 0.24 -1.41 17.46
N VAL A 80 0.43 -2.56 16.77
CA VAL A 80 1.56 -2.74 15.85
C VAL A 80 1.51 -1.72 14.72
N VAL A 81 0.37 -1.63 14.01
CA VAL A 81 0.27 -0.72 12.85
C VAL A 81 0.32 0.73 13.26
N ASP A 82 -0.26 1.13 14.39
CA ASP A 82 -0.18 2.51 14.90
C ASP A 82 1.25 2.91 15.20
N LYS A 83 2.00 2.04 15.88
CA LYS A 83 3.42 2.24 16.18
C LYS A 83 4.26 2.43 14.92
N TYR A 84 4.15 1.49 13.96
CA TYR A 84 5.01 1.53 12.77
C TYR A 84 4.54 2.56 11.74
N HIS A 85 3.24 2.86 11.63
CA HIS A 85 2.76 3.98 10.85
C HIS A 85 3.41 5.30 11.30
N ALA A 86 3.41 5.56 12.61
CA ALA A 86 4.02 6.78 13.17
C ALA A 86 5.53 6.85 12.87
N ILE A 87 6.26 5.76 13.08
CA ILE A 87 7.71 5.69 12.82
C ILE A 87 8.01 5.92 11.33
N ILE A 88 7.28 5.25 10.43
CA ILE A 88 7.48 5.35 8.98
C ILE A 88 7.17 6.77 8.51
N LYS A 89 6.04 7.33 8.94
CA LYS A 89 5.64 8.70 8.60
C LYS A 89 6.69 9.72 9.04
N GLN A 90 7.22 9.56 10.25
CA GLN A 90 8.28 10.43 10.76
C GLN A 90 9.57 10.25 9.96
N SER A 91 9.95 9.02 9.63
CA SER A 91 11.13 8.76 8.80
C SER A 91 11.05 9.46 7.43
N PHE A 92 9.89 9.45 6.78
CA PHE A 92 9.71 10.18 5.53
C PHE A 92 9.82 11.69 5.71
N ALA A 93 9.28 12.23 6.79
CA ALA A 93 9.43 13.65 7.11
C ALA A 93 10.89 14.04 7.34
N ASP A 94 11.65 13.22 8.08
CA ASP A 94 13.07 13.45 8.38
C ASP A 94 13.93 13.40 7.11
N PHE A 95 13.56 12.56 6.14
CA PHE A 95 14.19 12.51 4.80
C PHE A 95 13.69 13.60 3.86
N GLY A 96 12.72 14.42 4.29
CA GLY A 96 12.14 15.49 3.46
C GLY A 96 11.34 14.99 2.27
N ILE A 97 10.79 13.77 2.30
CA ILE A 97 9.91 13.26 1.24
C ILE A 97 8.63 14.11 1.20
N SER A 98 8.34 14.69 0.06
CA SER A 98 7.33 15.75 -0.10
C SER A 98 5.94 15.23 -0.47
N PHE A 99 5.43 14.21 0.23
CA PHE A 99 4.06 13.76 0.07
C PHE A 99 3.06 14.88 0.35
N ASP A 100 2.08 15.06 -0.52
CA ASP A 100 0.92 15.92 -0.24
C ASP A 100 -0.03 15.24 0.76
N ASN A 101 -0.11 13.92 0.70
CA ASN A 101 -0.84 13.11 1.68
C ASN A 101 -0.15 11.78 1.93
N TYR A 102 0.10 11.46 3.20
CA TYR A 102 0.52 10.14 3.66
C TYR A 102 -0.55 9.56 4.58
N SER A 103 -1.36 8.66 4.04
CA SER A 103 -2.51 8.04 4.71
C SER A 103 -2.17 6.63 5.21
N ARG A 104 -3.20 5.80 5.43
CA ARG A 104 -3.10 4.42 5.88
C ARG A 104 -4.30 3.60 5.42
N THR A 105 -4.10 2.30 5.17
CA THR A 105 -5.17 1.43 4.69
C THR A 105 -6.24 1.13 5.75
N SER A 106 -5.95 1.33 7.04
CA SER A 106 -6.93 1.23 8.13
C SER A 106 -7.77 2.51 8.33
N ALA A 107 -7.53 3.58 7.57
CA ALA A 107 -8.33 4.80 7.68
C ALA A 107 -9.77 4.54 7.23
N LYS A 108 -10.74 5.17 7.93
CA LYS A 108 -12.17 5.01 7.60
C LYS A 108 -12.47 5.34 6.13
N VAL A 109 -11.89 6.41 5.60
CA VAL A 109 -12.08 6.79 4.20
C VAL A 109 -11.59 5.70 3.23
N HIS A 110 -10.50 5.00 3.56
CA HIS A 110 -10.02 3.89 2.75
C HIS A 110 -10.99 2.70 2.81
N HIS A 111 -11.45 2.33 3.99
CA HIS A 111 -12.44 1.27 4.18
C HIS A 111 -13.72 1.53 3.37
N ASP A 112 -14.29 2.73 3.52
CA ASP A 112 -15.52 3.11 2.83
C ASP A 112 -15.30 3.03 1.30
N THR A 113 -14.23 3.66 0.79
CA THR A 113 -13.93 3.70 -0.66
C THR A 113 -13.66 2.31 -1.24
N ALA A 114 -12.85 1.48 -0.54
CA ALA A 114 -12.54 0.13 -1.01
C ALA A 114 -13.77 -0.77 -1.01
N SER A 115 -14.62 -0.66 0.01
CA SER A 115 -15.88 -1.40 0.10
C SER A 115 -16.84 -1.02 -1.02
N ASP A 116 -17.02 0.27 -1.27
CA ASP A 116 -17.89 0.77 -2.33
C ASP A 116 -17.35 0.35 -3.72
N PHE A 117 -16.03 0.40 -3.91
CA PHE A 117 -15.40 -0.03 -5.15
C PHE A 117 -15.60 -1.53 -5.40
N PHE A 118 -15.38 -2.37 -4.38
CA PHE A 118 -15.62 -3.81 -4.44
C PHE A 118 -17.08 -4.11 -4.78
N LYS A 119 -18.00 -3.48 -4.05
CA LYS A 119 -19.44 -3.64 -4.27
C LYS A 119 -19.86 -3.25 -5.69
N ASN A 120 -19.33 -2.14 -6.19
CA ASN A 120 -19.60 -1.72 -7.56
C ASN A 120 -19.17 -2.78 -8.60
N LEU A 121 -17.97 -3.35 -8.44
CA LEU A 121 -17.49 -4.42 -9.32
C LEU A 121 -18.36 -5.69 -9.20
N TYR A 122 -18.75 -6.04 -7.99
CA TYR A 122 -19.63 -7.20 -7.74
C TYR A 122 -20.99 -7.03 -8.40
N ASP A 123 -21.64 -5.88 -8.19
CA ASP A 123 -22.95 -5.56 -8.75
C ASP A 123 -22.94 -5.53 -10.30
N HIS A 124 -21.78 -5.30 -10.91
CA HIS A 124 -21.59 -5.32 -12.36
C HIS A 124 -21.06 -6.68 -12.89
N GLY A 125 -21.08 -7.73 -12.07
CA GLY A 125 -20.70 -9.09 -12.49
C GLY A 125 -19.23 -9.20 -12.94
N LYS A 126 -18.31 -8.45 -12.31
CA LYS A 126 -16.88 -8.47 -12.67
C LYS A 126 -16.09 -9.56 -11.94
N PHE A 127 -16.72 -10.31 -11.05
CA PHE A 127 -16.09 -11.39 -10.32
C PHE A 127 -16.57 -12.74 -10.80
N ILE A 128 -15.71 -13.74 -10.65
CA ILE A 128 -16.03 -15.17 -10.78
C ILE A 128 -15.82 -15.81 -9.41
N GLU A 129 -16.62 -16.83 -9.10
CA GLU A 129 -16.47 -17.60 -7.88
C GLU A 129 -15.66 -18.87 -8.18
N GLU A 130 -14.62 -19.11 -7.39
CA GLU A 130 -13.80 -20.32 -7.49
C GLU A 130 -13.65 -20.98 -6.12
N THR A 131 -13.61 -22.31 -6.12
CA THR A 131 -13.36 -23.09 -4.90
C THR A 131 -11.93 -23.62 -4.95
N SER A 132 -11.14 -23.34 -3.92
CA SER A 132 -9.79 -23.85 -3.76
C SER A 132 -9.59 -24.57 -2.43
N ALA A 133 -8.73 -25.58 -2.39
CA ALA A 133 -8.33 -26.22 -1.16
C ALA A 133 -7.42 -25.28 -0.35
N GLN A 134 -7.74 -25.10 0.93
CA GLN A 134 -6.97 -24.27 1.83
C GLN A 134 -6.54 -25.09 3.05
N LEU A 135 -5.36 -24.81 3.59
CA LEU A 135 -4.92 -25.36 4.84
C LEU A 135 -5.69 -24.71 5.99
N TYR A 136 -6.13 -25.51 6.92
CA TYR A 136 -6.93 -25.08 8.07
C TYR A 136 -6.35 -25.65 9.37
N ASP A 137 -6.21 -24.79 10.38
CA ASP A 137 -5.81 -25.19 11.73
C ASP A 137 -7.05 -25.35 12.61
N GLU A 138 -7.38 -26.59 12.95
CA GLU A 138 -8.55 -26.91 13.76
C GLU A 138 -8.43 -26.41 15.20
N VAL A 139 -7.20 -26.33 15.73
CA VAL A 139 -6.95 -25.88 17.10
C VAL A 139 -7.11 -24.36 17.22
N ALA A 140 -6.54 -23.64 16.27
CA ALA A 140 -6.65 -22.19 16.21
C ALA A 140 -7.96 -21.70 15.54
N ASN A 141 -8.76 -22.64 14.97
CA ASN A 141 -10.01 -22.38 14.24
C ASN A 141 -9.84 -21.28 13.18
N GLN A 142 -8.81 -21.41 12.33
CA GLN A 142 -8.49 -20.42 11.30
C GLN A 142 -7.88 -21.05 10.03
N PHE A 143 -8.12 -20.42 8.88
CA PHE A 143 -7.39 -20.75 7.67
C PHE A 143 -5.94 -20.28 7.76
N LEU A 144 -5.03 -21.10 7.24
CA LEU A 144 -3.60 -20.80 7.22
C LEU A 144 -3.22 -20.20 5.87
N ALA A 145 -2.67 -18.99 5.89
CA ALA A 145 -1.96 -18.48 4.74
C ALA A 145 -0.64 -19.28 4.54
N ASP A 146 -0.13 -19.29 3.32
CA ASP A 146 1.12 -19.98 2.94
C ASP A 146 2.30 -19.68 3.87
N ARG A 147 2.37 -18.47 4.42
CA ARG A 147 3.42 -18.02 5.36
C ARG A 147 3.40 -18.69 6.73
N PHE A 148 2.32 -19.38 7.07
CA PHE A 148 2.27 -20.20 8.29
C PHE A 148 2.82 -21.61 8.06
N VAL A 149 3.00 -22.01 6.81
CA VAL A 149 3.48 -23.33 6.45
C VAL A 149 5.01 -23.31 6.40
N ILE A 150 5.61 -24.02 7.35
CA ILE A 150 7.07 -24.17 7.41
C ILE A 150 7.40 -25.61 6.98
N GLY A 151 8.33 -25.75 6.07
CA GLY A 151 8.80 -27.04 5.59
C GLY A 151 10.29 -27.03 5.31
N THR A 152 10.88 -28.20 5.27
CA THR A 152 12.25 -28.39 4.77
C THR A 152 12.21 -28.87 3.33
N CYS A 153 13.17 -28.41 2.53
CA CYS A 153 13.32 -28.88 1.16
C CYS A 153 13.58 -30.42 1.19
N PRO A 154 12.82 -31.22 0.41
CA PRO A 154 13.00 -32.67 0.41
C PRO A 154 14.25 -33.15 -0.34
N LYS A 155 15.10 -32.27 -0.80
CA LYS A 155 16.37 -32.57 -1.50
C LYS A 155 17.55 -32.28 -0.59
#